data_249006a0e7ecf7bb5a729ca405e9fd37
#
_entry.id   249006a0e7ecf7bb5a729ca405e9fd37
#
_cell.length_a   1.000
_cell.length_b   1.000
_cell.length_c   1.000
_cell.angle_alpha   90.00
_cell.angle_beta   90.00
_cell.angle_gamma   90.00
#
_symmetry.space_group_name_H-M   'P 1'
#
loop_
_entity.id
_entity.type
_entity.pdbx_description
1 polymer ?
#
loop_
_entity_poly.entity_id
_entity_poly.type
_entity_poly.pdbx_seq_one_letter_code
_entity_poly.pdbx_strand_id
1 'polypeptide(L)'
;MKKFLAILLTIIATATTIVLVGLFTIPYVGSEAIKIIANQAIDDSVVNSNDLYQEAEDLGISQDKIDKALSNDEMKEYVNTILKEVIDKKISSKSKVDEELIKEKTKEFLEKANKNYDINLSDEKLKEISDNASKEVIESSNEMIEDKDNDISGFLDVISFCSNSKVRSLTIILLVIELVSIALLTLKKLSFFLYYTFISLFTASLIAILTFLMNFILSSEKDLEILVSLISKGYKLALGFLILGIVFIIIHNIIKHYTNKEVVPF
;
A
#
# COMPACT_ATOMS: atom_id res chain seq x y z
N MET A 1 -2.88 -18.49 38.23
CA MET A 1 -3.75 -17.47 37.64
C MET A 1 -2.95 -16.36 36.91
N LYS A 2 -2.03 -15.61 37.57
CA LYS A 2 -1.25 -14.51 36.93
C LYS A 2 -0.44 -14.96 35.69
N LYS A 3 0.21 -16.14 35.71
CA LYS A 3 0.97 -16.66 34.55
C LYS A 3 0.06 -16.97 33.38
N PHE A 4 -1.08 -17.58 33.62
CA PHE A 4 -2.06 -17.88 32.56
C PHE A 4 -2.59 -16.58 31.91
N LEU A 5 -2.92 -15.57 32.73
CA LEU A 5 -3.37 -14.27 32.21
C LEU A 5 -2.29 -13.56 31.40
N ALA A 6 -1.01 -13.63 31.85
CA ALA A 6 0.11 -13.06 31.09
C ALA A 6 0.30 -13.74 29.75
N ILE A 7 0.16 -15.06 29.67
CA ILE A 7 0.24 -15.82 28.40
C ILE A 7 -0.91 -15.41 27.47
N LEU A 8 -2.14 -15.34 28.00
CA LEU A 8 -3.32 -14.94 27.23
C LEU A 8 -3.13 -13.52 26.64
N LEU A 9 -2.69 -12.56 27.48
CA LEU A 9 -2.39 -11.20 27.01
C LEU A 9 -1.27 -11.17 25.98
N THR A 10 -0.27 -12.03 26.08
CA THR A 10 0.79 -12.12 25.06
C THR A 10 0.25 -12.59 23.72
N ILE A 11 -0.68 -13.56 23.72
CA ILE A 11 -1.34 -14.02 22.49
C ILE A 11 -2.16 -12.88 21.86
N ILE A 12 -2.93 -12.15 22.68
CA ILE A 12 -3.72 -11.01 22.22
C ILE A 12 -2.80 -9.91 21.67
N ALA A 13 -1.73 -9.53 22.39
CA ALA A 13 -0.76 -8.54 21.95
C ALA A 13 -0.06 -8.94 20.65
N THR A 14 0.20 -10.25 20.46
CA THR A 14 0.72 -10.77 19.19
C THR A 14 -0.27 -10.54 18.04
N ALA A 15 -1.54 -10.87 18.26
CA ALA A 15 -2.59 -10.64 17.26
C ALA A 15 -2.75 -9.15 16.94
N THR A 16 -2.78 -8.29 17.96
CA THR A 16 -2.84 -6.82 17.79
C THR A 16 -1.63 -6.29 17.01
N THR A 17 -0.44 -6.85 17.26
CA THR A 17 0.77 -6.46 16.53
C THR A 17 0.70 -6.86 15.06
N ILE A 18 0.17 -8.05 14.74
CA ILE A 18 -0.05 -8.51 13.36
C ILE A 18 -1.02 -7.56 12.63
N VAL A 19 -2.14 -7.22 13.29
CA VAL A 19 -3.11 -6.26 12.74
C VAL A 19 -2.44 -4.91 12.51
N LEU A 20 -1.65 -4.41 13.46
CA LEU A 20 -0.93 -3.14 13.33
C LEU A 20 0.03 -3.15 12.15
N VAL A 21 0.80 -4.22 11.96
CA VAL A 21 1.68 -4.39 10.79
C VAL A 21 0.87 -4.34 9.50
N GLY A 22 -0.27 -5.04 9.43
CA GLY A 22 -1.18 -5.01 8.30
C GLY A 22 -1.71 -3.60 7.99
N LEU A 23 -2.17 -2.86 9.02
CA LEU A 23 -2.67 -1.50 8.87
C LEU A 23 -1.66 -0.51 8.28
N PHE A 24 -0.37 -0.72 8.49
CA PHE A 24 0.69 0.12 7.91
C PHE A 24 1.18 -0.40 6.55
N THR A 25 1.13 -1.70 6.32
CA THR A 25 1.68 -2.34 5.12
C THR A 25 0.69 -2.33 3.96
N ILE A 26 -0.59 -2.68 4.22
CA ILE A 26 -1.62 -2.82 3.19
C ILE A 26 -1.82 -1.55 2.35
N PRO A 27 -1.93 -0.33 2.91
CA PRO A 27 -2.14 0.86 2.09
C PRO A 27 -1.01 1.13 1.12
N TYR A 28 0.20 0.87 1.58
CA TYR A 28 1.39 1.10 0.78
C TYR A 28 1.53 0.07 -0.35
N VAL A 29 1.40 -1.21 0.01
CA VAL A 29 1.43 -2.33 -0.93
C VAL A 29 0.27 -2.20 -1.93
N GLY A 30 -0.93 -1.89 -1.43
CA GLY A 30 -2.12 -1.76 -2.27
C GLY A 30 -2.02 -0.62 -3.28
N SER A 31 -1.52 0.54 -2.88
CA SER A 31 -1.34 1.66 -3.81
C SER A 31 -0.34 1.35 -4.92
N GLU A 32 0.73 0.63 -4.62
CA GLU A 32 1.71 0.22 -5.63
C GLU A 32 1.15 -0.89 -6.55
N ALA A 33 0.40 -1.85 -5.99
CA ALA A 33 -0.26 -2.89 -6.80
C ALA A 33 -1.22 -2.29 -7.83
N ILE A 34 -2.05 -1.32 -7.43
CA ILE A 34 -2.97 -0.63 -8.35
C ILE A 34 -2.18 0.03 -9.49
N LYS A 35 -1.09 0.73 -9.20
CA LYS A 35 -0.26 1.37 -10.24
C LYS A 35 0.33 0.37 -11.22
N ILE A 36 0.79 -0.77 -10.74
CA ILE A 36 1.38 -1.80 -11.58
C ILE A 36 0.31 -2.44 -12.48
N ILE A 37 -0.85 -2.79 -11.91
CA ILE A 37 -1.99 -3.32 -12.68
C ILE A 37 -2.43 -2.32 -13.75
N ALA A 38 -2.50 -1.04 -13.42
CA ALA A 38 -2.87 -0.01 -14.38
C ALA A 38 -1.82 0.16 -15.49
N ASN A 39 -0.53 0.12 -15.15
CA ASN A 39 0.53 0.17 -16.17
C ASN A 39 0.50 -1.05 -17.10
N GLN A 40 0.20 -2.24 -16.57
CA GLN A 40 -0.01 -3.45 -17.39
C GLN A 40 -1.24 -3.32 -18.26
N ALA A 41 -2.36 -2.80 -17.73
CA ALA A 41 -3.56 -2.56 -18.51
C ALA A 41 -3.33 -1.55 -19.65
N ILE A 42 -2.46 -0.56 -19.46
CA ILE A 42 -2.04 0.36 -20.54
C ILE A 42 -1.30 -0.42 -21.62
N ASP A 43 -0.28 -1.20 -21.23
CA ASP A 43 0.52 -1.97 -22.17
C ASP A 43 -0.35 -2.99 -22.95
N ASP A 44 -1.35 -3.61 -22.30
CA ASP A 44 -2.32 -4.53 -22.93
C ASP A 44 -3.36 -3.80 -23.80
N SER A 45 -3.79 -2.59 -23.42
CA SER A 45 -4.79 -1.81 -24.17
C SER A 45 -4.23 -1.28 -25.48
N VAL A 46 -2.96 -0.96 -25.55
CA VAL A 46 -2.27 -0.57 -26.80
C VAL A 46 -2.36 -1.69 -27.83
N VAL A 47 -2.38 -2.95 -27.40
CA VAL A 47 -2.46 -4.12 -28.31
C VAL A 47 -3.88 -4.36 -28.86
N ASN A 48 -4.94 -3.86 -28.18
CA ASN A 48 -6.33 -4.25 -28.47
C ASN A 48 -7.26 -3.09 -28.91
N SER A 49 -6.77 -1.87 -29.13
CA SER A 49 -7.62 -0.67 -29.31
C SER A 49 -7.97 -0.33 -30.77
N ASN A 50 -8.70 -1.21 -31.44
CA ASN A 50 -9.20 -0.94 -32.81
C ASN A 50 -10.06 0.34 -32.89
N ASP A 51 -10.87 0.63 -31.89
CA ASP A 51 -11.76 1.81 -31.87
C ASP A 51 -10.97 3.12 -31.74
N LEU A 52 -9.92 3.14 -30.89
CA LEU A 52 -9.02 4.26 -30.74
C LEU A 52 -8.24 4.58 -32.02
N TYR A 53 -7.87 3.56 -32.80
CA TYR A 53 -7.18 3.76 -34.06
C TYR A 53 -8.09 4.34 -35.14
N GLN A 54 -9.39 3.96 -35.17
CA GLN A 54 -10.36 4.55 -36.10
C GLN A 54 -10.60 6.03 -35.84
N GLU A 55 -10.82 6.41 -34.58
CA GLU A 55 -10.98 7.82 -34.20
C GLU A 55 -9.75 8.65 -34.52
N ALA A 56 -8.57 8.07 -34.34
CA ALA A 56 -7.32 8.75 -34.63
C ALA A 56 -7.02 8.88 -36.13
N GLU A 57 -7.39 7.89 -36.97
CA GLU A 57 -7.35 7.98 -38.43
C GLU A 57 -8.23 9.11 -38.94
N ASP A 58 -9.41 9.30 -38.36
CA ASP A 58 -10.32 10.41 -38.70
C ASP A 58 -9.69 11.78 -38.35
N LEU A 59 -8.78 11.82 -37.39
CA LEU A 59 -7.99 13.02 -37.04
C LEU A 59 -6.70 13.14 -37.85
N GLY A 60 -6.39 12.17 -38.75
CA GLY A 60 -5.17 12.14 -39.55
C GLY A 60 -3.92 11.72 -38.74
N ILE A 61 -4.11 11.04 -37.61
CA ILE A 61 -3.03 10.58 -36.75
C ILE A 61 -2.72 9.11 -37.11
N SER A 62 -1.46 8.81 -37.43
CA SER A 62 -1.06 7.42 -37.74
C SER A 62 -1.02 6.56 -36.48
N GLN A 63 -1.35 5.29 -36.62
CA GLN A 63 -1.30 4.29 -35.57
C GLN A 63 0.04 4.26 -34.83
N ASP A 64 1.17 4.31 -35.55
CA ASP A 64 2.53 4.31 -34.97
C ASP A 64 2.76 5.49 -33.97
N LYS A 65 2.12 6.65 -34.22
CA LYS A 65 2.24 7.81 -33.30
C LYS A 65 1.40 7.59 -32.04
N ILE A 66 0.25 6.96 -32.17
CA ILE A 66 -0.62 6.63 -31.03
C ILE A 66 0.06 5.59 -30.15
N ASP A 67 0.57 4.51 -30.74
CA ASP A 67 1.28 3.47 -30.01
C ASP A 67 2.45 4.05 -29.21
N LYS A 68 3.22 4.94 -29.84
CA LYS A 68 4.31 5.63 -29.15
C LYS A 68 3.83 6.55 -28.03
N ALA A 69 2.71 7.23 -28.21
CA ALA A 69 2.15 8.11 -27.19
C ALA A 69 1.56 7.33 -26.01
N LEU A 70 0.95 6.17 -26.26
CA LEU A 70 0.33 5.34 -25.22
C LEU A 70 1.34 4.46 -24.49
N SER A 71 2.38 3.94 -25.15
CA SER A 71 3.36 3.02 -24.57
C SER A 71 4.53 3.68 -23.85
N ASN A 72 4.54 5.02 -23.74
CA ASN A 72 5.64 5.75 -23.16
C ASN A 72 5.54 5.95 -21.64
N ASP A 73 6.68 6.38 -21.05
CA ASP A 73 6.75 6.67 -19.62
C ASP A 73 5.86 7.87 -19.21
N GLU A 74 5.56 8.80 -20.14
CA GLU A 74 4.72 9.97 -19.88
C GLU A 74 3.25 9.57 -19.67
N MET A 75 2.74 8.60 -20.45
CA MET A 75 1.42 8.01 -20.21
C MET A 75 1.34 7.30 -18.87
N LYS A 76 2.36 6.50 -18.53
CA LYS A 76 2.45 5.83 -17.23
C LYS A 76 2.50 6.84 -16.07
N GLU A 77 3.24 7.92 -16.22
CA GLU A 77 3.28 9.01 -15.23
C GLU A 77 1.92 9.70 -15.07
N TYR A 78 1.26 9.99 -16.19
CA TYR A 78 -0.09 10.56 -16.19
C TYR A 78 -1.09 9.66 -15.46
N VAL A 79 -1.19 8.40 -15.84
CA VAL A 79 -2.11 7.44 -15.21
C VAL A 79 -1.77 7.26 -13.72
N ASN A 80 -0.50 7.14 -13.37
CA ASN A 80 -0.08 7.05 -11.97
C ASN A 80 -0.48 8.29 -11.15
N THR A 81 -0.48 9.46 -11.78
CA THR A 81 -0.91 10.72 -11.13
C THR A 81 -2.42 10.70 -10.86
N ILE A 82 -3.22 10.28 -11.84
CA ILE A 82 -4.68 10.15 -11.69
C ILE A 82 -5.03 9.09 -10.63
N LEU A 83 -4.39 7.92 -10.67
CA LEU A 83 -4.61 6.86 -9.68
C LEU A 83 -4.24 7.30 -8.26
N LYS A 84 -3.15 8.05 -8.13
CA LYS A 84 -2.78 8.61 -6.84
C LYS A 84 -3.86 9.54 -6.29
N GLU A 85 -4.42 10.39 -7.15
CA GLU A 85 -5.52 11.28 -6.77
C GLU A 85 -6.75 10.48 -6.30
N VAL A 86 -7.17 9.45 -7.05
CA VAL A 86 -8.28 8.56 -6.67
C VAL A 86 -8.03 7.92 -5.31
N ILE A 87 -6.85 7.35 -5.10
CA ILE A 87 -6.46 6.71 -3.84
C ILE A 87 -6.48 7.71 -2.70
N ASP A 88 -5.89 8.89 -2.88
CA ASP A 88 -5.81 9.93 -1.85
C ASP A 88 -7.19 10.45 -1.47
N LYS A 89 -8.12 10.60 -2.44
CA LYS A 89 -9.52 10.99 -2.14
C LYS A 89 -10.27 9.90 -1.41
N LYS A 90 -10.13 8.65 -1.82
CA LYS A 90 -10.76 7.50 -1.14
C LYS A 90 -10.26 7.39 0.31
N ILE A 91 -8.95 7.49 0.54
CA ILE A 91 -8.35 7.48 1.89
C ILE A 91 -8.87 8.66 2.74
N SER A 92 -9.05 9.82 2.13
CA SER A 92 -9.56 11.02 2.82
C SER A 92 -11.09 10.99 3.01
N SER A 93 -11.76 9.92 2.59
CA SER A 93 -13.23 9.80 2.60
C SER A 93 -13.94 10.95 1.84
N LYS A 94 -13.32 11.42 0.77
CA LYS A 94 -13.91 12.38 -0.17
C LYS A 94 -14.58 11.62 -1.30
N SER A 95 -15.70 12.13 -1.77
CA SER A 95 -16.52 11.47 -2.80
C SER A 95 -16.09 11.81 -4.23
N LYS A 96 -15.23 12.79 -4.43
CA LYS A 96 -14.85 13.26 -5.77
C LYS A 96 -13.37 13.61 -5.86
N VAL A 97 -12.81 13.37 -7.04
CA VAL A 97 -11.46 13.79 -7.41
C VAL A 97 -11.37 15.31 -7.57
N ASP A 98 -10.15 15.82 -7.62
CA ASP A 98 -9.88 17.22 -7.95
C ASP A 98 -9.96 17.41 -9.46
N GLU A 99 -11.09 17.96 -9.93
CA GLU A 99 -11.36 18.16 -11.35
C GLU A 99 -10.34 19.08 -12.03
N GLU A 100 -9.87 20.11 -11.31
CA GLU A 100 -8.88 21.05 -11.85
C GLU A 100 -7.53 20.36 -12.06
N LEU A 101 -7.11 19.55 -11.11
CA LEU A 101 -5.90 18.77 -11.23
C LEU A 101 -5.96 17.82 -12.41
N ILE A 102 -7.08 17.08 -12.58
CA ILE A 102 -7.24 16.14 -13.69
C ILE A 102 -7.21 16.88 -15.02
N LYS A 103 -7.93 18.00 -15.16
CA LYS A 103 -7.93 18.82 -16.38
C LYS A 103 -6.52 19.32 -16.73
N GLU A 104 -5.79 19.83 -15.73
CA GLU A 104 -4.41 20.28 -15.90
C GLU A 104 -3.50 19.15 -16.38
N LYS A 105 -3.55 17.98 -15.73
CA LYS A 105 -2.68 16.84 -16.05
C LYS A 105 -3.02 16.21 -17.40
N THR A 106 -4.32 16.14 -17.76
CA THR A 106 -4.74 15.65 -19.06
C THR A 106 -4.23 16.59 -20.17
N LYS A 107 -4.36 17.90 -19.97
CA LYS A 107 -3.84 18.88 -20.92
C LYS A 107 -2.33 18.80 -21.07
N GLU A 108 -1.58 18.77 -19.96
CA GLU A 108 -0.12 18.63 -19.98
C GLU A 108 0.33 17.36 -20.74
N PHE A 109 -0.34 16.24 -20.52
CA PHE A 109 -0.04 14.99 -21.22
C PHE A 109 -0.28 15.12 -22.72
N LEU A 110 -1.45 15.62 -23.13
CA LEU A 110 -1.79 15.78 -24.53
C LEU A 110 -0.91 16.81 -25.28
N GLU A 111 -0.52 17.90 -24.63
CA GLU A 111 0.42 18.88 -25.18
C GLU A 111 1.81 18.26 -25.40
N LYS A 112 2.30 17.48 -24.42
CA LYS A 112 3.55 16.75 -24.55
C LYS A 112 3.49 15.71 -25.66
N ALA A 113 2.42 14.90 -25.68
CA ALA A 113 2.21 13.90 -26.74
C ALA A 113 2.16 14.55 -28.14
N ASN A 114 1.40 15.63 -28.30
CA ASN A 114 1.30 16.36 -29.55
C ASN A 114 2.67 16.83 -30.06
N LYS A 115 3.51 17.35 -29.15
CA LYS A 115 4.83 17.86 -29.46
C LYS A 115 5.86 16.74 -29.69
N ASN A 116 5.92 15.75 -28.79
CA ASN A 116 6.98 14.74 -28.79
C ASN A 116 6.84 13.70 -29.90
N TYR A 117 5.59 13.48 -30.35
CA TYR A 117 5.28 12.49 -31.39
C TYR A 117 4.85 13.12 -32.73
N ASP A 118 5.04 14.44 -32.90
CA ASP A 118 4.68 15.19 -34.11
C ASP A 118 3.25 14.89 -34.59
N ILE A 119 2.29 14.85 -33.61
CA ILE A 119 0.89 14.54 -33.93
C ILE A 119 0.29 15.68 -34.77
N ASN A 120 0.72 16.92 -34.55
CA ASN A 120 0.37 18.10 -35.31
C ASN A 120 -1.13 18.51 -35.22
N LEU A 121 -1.75 18.28 -34.06
CA LEU A 121 -3.07 18.84 -33.78
C LEU A 121 -3.01 20.35 -33.62
N SER A 122 -4.03 21.04 -34.13
CA SER A 122 -4.21 22.46 -33.86
C SER A 122 -4.57 22.72 -32.39
N ASP A 123 -4.25 23.90 -31.86
CA ASP A 123 -4.55 24.28 -30.48
C ASP A 123 -6.05 24.13 -30.15
N GLU A 124 -6.92 24.40 -31.14
CA GLU A 124 -8.37 24.27 -30.99
C GLU A 124 -8.81 22.82 -30.84
N LYS A 125 -8.29 21.91 -31.67
CA LYS A 125 -8.54 20.47 -31.57
C LYS A 125 -7.92 19.87 -30.30
N LEU A 126 -6.70 20.30 -29.95
CA LEU A 126 -6.05 19.83 -28.74
C LEU A 126 -6.86 20.20 -27.49
N LYS A 127 -7.42 21.40 -27.46
CA LYS A 127 -8.31 21.82 -26.38
C LYS A 127 -9.58 21.00 -26.31
N GLU A 128 -10.25 20.79 -27.45
CA GLU A 128 -11.47 19.97 -27.53
C GLU A 128 -11.23 18.53 -27.02
N ILE A 129 -10.15 17.88 -27.49
CA ILE A 129 -9.77 16.54 -27.03
C ILE A 129 -9.44 16.54 -25.54
N SER A 130 -8.72 17.55 -25.06
CA SER A 130 -8.38 17.67 -23.65
C SER A 130 -9.61 17.82 -22.76
N ASP A 131 -10.57 18.64 -23.18
CA ASP A 131 -11.82 18.87 -22.44
C ASP A 131 -12.67 17.59 -22.37
N ASN A 132 -12.77 16.86 -23.49
CA ASN A 132 -13.52 15.60 -23.56
C ASN A 132 -12.82 14.48 -22.74
N ALA A 133 -11.54 14.26 -22.97
CA ALA A 133 -10.77 13.25 -22.25
C ALA A 133 -10.74 13.50 -20.74
N SER A 134 -10.55 14.75 -20.32
CA SER A 134 -10.57 15.09 -18.89
C SER A 134 -11.94 14.83 -18.24
N LYS A 135 -13.03 15.06 -18.97
CA LYS A 135 -14.38 14.77 -18.48
C LYS A 135 -14.59 13.28 -18.27
N GLU A 136 -14.22 12.44 -19.23
CA GLU A 136 -14.31 10.98 -19.12
C GLU A 136 -13.43 10.44 -17.98
N VAL A 137 -12.20 10.94 -17.83
CA VAL A 137 -11.31 10.56 -16.74
C VAL A 137 -11.88 10.97 -15.38
N ILE A 138 -12.49 12.14 -15.26
CA ILE A 138 -13.16 12.59 -14.03
C ILE A 138 -14.35 11.69 -13.70
N GLU A 139 -15.21 11.39 -14.66
CA GLU A 139 -16.36 10.51 -14.48
C GLU A 139 -15.92 9.12 -14.03
N SER A 140 -15.01 8.47 -14.75
CA SER A 140 -14.48 7.15 -14.41
C SER A 140 -13.77 7.16 -13.05
N SER A 141 -13.01 8.19 -12.72
CA SER A 141 -12.32 8.33 -11.42
C SER A 141 -13.32 8.47 -10.27
N ASN A 142 -14.41 9.21 -10.46
CA ASN A 142 -15.46 9.35 -9.46
C ASN A 142 -16.24 8.03 -9.30
N GLU A 143 -16.52 7.31 -10.37
CA GLU A 143 -17.11 5.96 -10.30
C GLU A 143 -16.25 5.00 -9.52
N MET A 144 -14.93 4.99 -9.72
CA MET A 144 -13.99 4.17 -8.92
C MET A 144 -14.06 4.50 -7.43
N ILE A 145 -14.37 5.74 -7.06
CA ILE A 145 -14.51 6.14 -5.66
C ILE A 145 -15.88 5.73 -5.09
N GLU A 146 -16.95 5.87 -5.85
CA GLU A 146 -18.34 5.74 -5.39
C GLU A 146 -18.90 4.32 -5.55
N ASP A 147 -18.50 3.59 -6.61
CA ASP A 147 -19.03 2.28 -6.93
C ASP A 147 -18.48 1.21 -5.96
N LYS A 148 -19.42 0.53 -5.28
CA LYS A 148 -19.10 -0.52 -4.30
C LYS A 148 -19.06 -1.92 -4.92
N ASP A 149 -19.55 -2.08 -6.13
CA ASP A 149 -19.69 -3.39 -6.78
C ASP A 149 -18.48 -3.71 -7.69
N ASN A 150 -17.51 -2.78 -7.81
CA ASN A 150 -16.29 -2.98 -8.56
C ASN A 150 -15.17 -3.54 -7.67
N ASP A 151 -14.45 -4.57 -8.13
CA ASP A 151 -13.33 -5.20 -7.41
C ASP A 151 -12.25 -4.18 -6.99
N ILE A 152 -11.98 -3.18 -7.83
CA ILE A 152 -11.03 -2.09 -7.53
C ILE A 152 -11.55 -1.23 -6.36
N SER A 153 -12.83 -0.89 -6.36
CA SER A 153 -13.44 -0.11 -5.27
C SER A 153 -13.38 -0.86 -3.93
N GLY A 154 -13.67 -2.16 -3.92
CA GLY A 154 -13.52 -3.00 -2.72
C GLY A 154 -12.10 -3.00 -2.19
N PHE A 155 -11.11 -3.06 -3.07
CA PHE A 155 -9.70 -2.99 -2.70
C PHE A 155 -9.31 -1.60 -2.17
N LEU A 156 -9.81 -0.52 -2.79
CA LEU A 156 -9.63 0.85 -2.30
C LEU A 156 -10.27 1.06 -0.92
N ASP A 157 -11.40 0.42 -0.63
CA ASP A 157 -12.03 0.46 0.70
C ASP A 157 -11.15 -0.17 1.77
N VAL A 158 -10.50 -1.31 1.47
CA VAL A 158 -9.53 -1.94 2.37
C VAL A 158 -8.34 -1.01 2.61
N ILE A 159 -7.79 -0.40 1.56
CA ILE A 159 -6.69 0.58 1.68
C ILE A 159 -7.12 1.77 2.55
N SER A 160 -8.31 2.31 2.31
CA SER A 160 -8.87 3.43 3.07
C SER A 160 -9.05 3.08 4.55
N PHE A 161 -9.65 1.93 4.85
CA PHE A 161 -9.80 1.43 6.22
C PHE A 161 -8.45 1.29 6.92
N CYS A 162 -7.48 0.65 6.27
CA CYS A 162 -6.14 0.47 6.81
C CYS A 162 -5.35 1.79 6.96
N SER A 163 -5.66 2.80 6.15
CA SER A 163 -5.06 4.14 6.21
C SER A 163 -5.68 5.03 7.28
N ASN A 164 -6.85 4.66 7.82
CA ASN A 164 -7.58 5.49 8.75
C ASN A 164 -6.79 5.71 10.04
N SER A 165 -6.45 6.98 10.31
CA SER A 165 -5.66 7.37 11.47
C SER A 165 -6.30 6.99 12.81
N LYS A 166 -7.65 7.00 12.89
CA LYS A 166 -8.38 6.60 14.11
C LYS A 166 -8.22 5.11 14.36
N VAL A 167 -8.33 4.27 13.31
CA VAL A 167 -8.15 2.81 13.43
C VAL A 167 -6.71 2.50 13.87
N ARG A 168 -5.70 3.12 13.24
CA ARG A 168 -4.30 2.96 13.61
C ARG A 168 -4.04 3.40 15.06
N SER A 169 -4.53 4.58 15.44
CA SER A 169 -4.35 5.11 16.80
C SER A 169 -5.01 4.22 17.85
N LEU A 170 -6.23 3.74 17.61
CA LEU A 170 -6.92 2.81 18.51
C LEU A 170 -6.15 1.49 18.65
N THR A 171 -5.62 0.94 17.58
CA THR A 171 -4.82 -0.29 17.61
C THR A 171 -3.52 -0.08 18.38
N ILE A 172 -2.85 1.07 18.21
CA ILE A 172 -1.65 1.41 19.00
C ILE A 172 -1.99 1.54 20.48
N ILE A 173 -3.07 2.25 20.81
CA ILE A 173 -3.52 2.41 22.22
C ILE A 173 -3.84 1.04 22.83
N LEU A 174 -4.54 0.17 22.11
CA LEU A 174 -4.84 -1.18 22.56
C LEU A 174 -3.56 -1.97 22.84
N LEU A 175 -2.59 -1.96 21.92
CA LEU A 175 -1.29 -2.61 22.11
C LEU A 175 -0.54 -2.07 23.33
N VAL A 176 -0.54 -0.75 23.56
CA VAL A 176 0.07 -0.15 24.74
C VAL A 176 -0.62 -0.63 26.03
N ILE A 177 -1.97 -0.68 26.06
CA ILE A 177 -2.72 -1.19 27.21
C ILE A 177 -2.36 -2.66 27.48
N GLU A 178 -2.27 -3.50 26.45
CA GLU A 178 -1.87 -4.91 26.57
C GLU A 178 -0.47 -5.05 27.14
N LEU A 179 0.51 -4.32 26.62
CA LEU A 179 1.89 -4.33 27.09
C LEU A 179 2.01 -3.83 28.56
N VAL A 180 1.29 -2.76 28.90
CA VAL A 180 1.23 -2.25 30.29
C VAL A 180 0.60 -3.29 31.22
N SER A 181 -0.46 -3.97 30.76
CA SER A 181 -1.11 -5.03 31.54
C SER A 181 -0.17 -6.21 31.79
N ILE A 182 0.58 -6.64 30.77
CA ILE A 182 1.64 -7.66 30.91
C ILE A 182 2.68 -7.19 31.92
N ALA A 183 3.15 -5.94 31.82
CA ALA A 183 4.11 -5.35 32.75
C ALA A 183 3.59 -5.39 34.20
N LEU A 184 2.33 -4.96 34.44
CA LEU A 184 1.72 -4.98 35.76
C LEU A 184 1.60 -6.38 36.36
N LEU A 185 1.30 -7.39 35.53
CA LEU A 185 1.24 -8.79 35.95
C LEU A 185 2.62 -9.36 36.31
N THR A 186 3.68 -8.81 35.73
CA THR A 186 5.05 -9.28 35.85
C THR A 186 5.98 -8.34 36.64
N LEU A 187 5.42 -7.32 37.33
CA LEU A 187 6.14 -6.24 38.07
C LEU A 187 7.29 -6.73 38.96
N LYS A 188 7.15 -7.91 39.56
CA LYS A 188 8.21 -8.49 40.40
C LYS A 188 9.32 -9.18 39.58
N LYS A 189 9.18 -9.27 38.26
CA LYS A 189 10.10 -9.98 37.35
C LYS A 189 10.14 -9.27 36.00
N LEU A 190 10.80 -8.12 35.94
CA LEU A 190 10.94 -7.31 34.72
C LEU A 190 11.43 -8.14 33.51
N SER A 191 12.28 -9.16 33.78
CA SER A 191 12.73 -10.08 32.73
C SER A 191 11.60 -10.87 32.08
N PHE A 192 10.51 -11.17 32.79
CA PHE A 192 9.34 -11.81 32.18
C PHE A 192 8.55 -10.89 31.26
N PHE A 193 8.42 -9.61 31.60
CA PHE A 193 7.81 -8.61 30.74
C PHE A 193 8.56 -8.51 29.40
N LEU A 194 9.89 -8.35 29.46
CA LEU A 194 10.72 -8.29 28.26
C LEU A 194 10.61 -9.56 27.40
N TYR A 195 10.56 -10.71 28.05
CA TYR A 195 10.39 -11.99 27.36
C TYR A 195 9.03 -12.09 26.63
N TYR A 196 7.92 -11.74 27.30
CA TYR A 196 6.60 -11.76 26.69
C TYR A 196 6.49 -10.73 25.55
N THR A 197 7.03 -9.53 25.72
CA THR A 197 7.06 -8.52 24.66
C THR A 197 7.88 -9.00 23.45
N PHE A 198 9.03 -9.65 23.70
CA PHE A 198 9.82 -10.26 22.63
C PHE A 198 9.02 -11.33 21.88
N ILE A 199 8.37 -12.28 22.56
CA ILE A 199 7.58 -13.33 21.91
C ILE A 199 6.49 -12.69 21.03
N SER A 200 5.79 -11.71 21.56
CA SER A 200 4.73 -10.99 20.84
C SER A 200 5.25 -10.36 19.55
N LEU A 201 6.29 -9.54 19.65
CA LEU A 201 6.86 -8.82 18.51
C LEU A 201 7.53 -9.75 17.50
N PHE A 202 8.27 -10.75 17.99
CA PHE A 202 8.97 -11.71 17.14
C PHE A 202 7.98 -12.59 16.36
N THR A 203 6.96 -13.11 17.04
CA THR A 203 5.94 -13.97 16.39
C THR A 203 5.16 -13.18 15.34
N ALA A 204 4.77 -11.95 15.65
CA ALA A 204 4.08 -11.09 14.69
C ALA A 204 4.94 -10.81 13.45
N SER A 205 6.22 -10.50 13.65
CA SER A 205 7.16 -10.26 12.56
C SER A 205 7.41 -11.49 11.71
N LEU A 206 7.54 -12.65 12.34
CA LEU A 206 7.73 -13.92 11.65
C LEU A 206 6.51 -14.26 10.78
N ILE A 207 5.30 -14.12 11.32
CA ILE A 207 4.06 -14.35 10.57
C ILE A 207 3.95 -13.38 9.39
N ALA A 208 4.25 -12.10 9.58
CA ALA A 208 4.24 -11.13 8.51
C ALA A 208 5.22 -11.52 7.39
N ILE A 209 6.45 -11.86 7.73
CA ILE A 209 7.46 -12.31 6.76
C ILE A 209 7.02 -13.58 6.04
N LEU A 210 6.50 -14.58 6.77
CA LEU A 210 6.03 -15.84 6.16
C LEU A 210 4.84 -15.58 5.21
N THR A 211 3.92 -14.70 5.58
CA THR A 211 2.80 -14.33 4.70
C THR A 211 3.29 -13.72 3.40
N PHE A 212 4.27 -12.83 3.46
CA PHE A 212 4.89 -12.24 2.27
C PHE A 212 5.61 -13.30 1.43
N LEU A 213 6.38 -14.20 2.05
CA LEU A 213 7.08 -15.28 1.34
C LEU A 213 6.11 -16.27 0.68
N MET A 214 5.00 -16.62 1.34
CA MET A 214 3.97 -17.49 0.75
C MET A 214 3.32 -16.86 -0.46
N ASN A 215 2.99 -15.58 -0.41
CA ASN A 215 2.47 -14.85 -1.57
C ASN A 215 3.49 -14.85 -2.73
N PHE A 216 4.77 -14.74 -2.42
CA PHE A 216 5.85 -14.83 -3.42
C PHE A 216 5.95 -16.22 -4.09
N ILE A 217 5.79 -17.31 -3.32
CA ILE A 217 5.88 -18.68 -3.86
C ILE A 217 4.64 -19.05 -4.68
N LEU A 218 3.46 -18.52 -4.34
CA LEU A 218 2.19 -18.85 -4.98
C LEU A 218 1.89 -18.00 -6.23
N SER A 219 2.66 -16.95 -6.49
CA SER A 219 2.46 -16.10 -7.66
C SER A 219 3.05 -16.70 -8.93
N SER A 220 2.33 -16.51 -10.05
CA SER A 220 2.84 -16.88 -11.37
C SER A 220 4.02 -15.99 -11.80
N GLU A 221 4.84 -16.45 -12.74
CA GLU A 221 6.07 -15.75 -13.16
C GLU A 221 5.86 -14.29 -13.62
N LYS A 222 4.67 -13.94 -14.11
CA LYS A 222 4.34 -12.56 -14.56
C LYS A 222 4.11 -11.59 -13.40
N ASP A 223 3.71 -12.08 -12.22
CA ASP A 223 3.44 -11.26 -11.05
C ASP A 223 4.68 -11.03 -10.18
N LEU A 224 5.84 -11.56 -10.61
CA LEU A 224 7.08 -11.59 -9.82
C LEU A 224 7.63 -10.16 -9.57
N GLU A 225 7.57 -9.27 -10.56
CA GLU A 225 8.03 -7.87 -10.41
C GLU A 225 7.14 -7.08 -9.45
N ILE A 226 5.83 -7.29 -9.53
CA ILE A 226 4.85 -6.70 -8.61
C ILE A 226 5.16 -7.13 -7.18
N LEU A 227 5.32 -8.42 -6.98
CA LEU A 227 5.61 -9.00 -5.67
C LEU A 227 6.95 -8.55 -5.10
N VAL A 228 8.00 -8.46 -5.89
CA VAL A 228 9.32 -7.99 -5.45
C VAL A 228 9.23 -6.53 -4.99
N SER A 229 8.54 -5.68 -5.73
CA SER A 229 8.29 -4.29 -5.32
C SER A 229 7.49 -4.20 -4.01
N LEU A 230 6.43 -4.99 -3.88
CA LEU A 230 5.57 -5.05 -2.71
C LEU A 230 6.31 -5.57 -1.46
N ILE A 231 7.08 -6.65 -1.62
CA ILE A 231 7.88 -7.27 -0.55
C ILE A 231 8.96 -6.30 -0.05
N SER A 232 9.65 -5.62 -0.96
CA SER A 232 10.78 -4.75 -0.59
C SER A 232 10.38 -3.62 0.38
N LYS A 233 9.12 -3.22 0.37
CA LYS A 233 8.60 -2.10 1.14
C LYS A 233 7.85 -2.52 2.42
N GLY A 234 6.97 -3.53 2.35
CA GLY A 234 6.32 -4.11 3.53
C GLY A 234 7.30 -4.86 4.44
N TYR A 235 8.31 -5.49 3.85
CA TYR A 235 9.39 -6.19 4.55
C TYR A 235 10.17 -5.30 5.52
N LYS A 236 10.38 -4.01 5.21
CA LYS A 236 11.12 -3.08 6.08
C LYS A 236 10.46 -2.91 7.45
N LEU A 237 9.13 -2.86 7.51
CA LEU A 237 8.39 -2.73 8.77
C LEU A 237 8.49 -4.03 9.59
N ALA A 238 8.25 -5.18 8.96
CA ALA A 238 8.38 -6.49 9.60
C ALA A 238 9.81 -6.73 10.11
N LEU A 239 10.82 -6.34 9.33
CA LEU A 239 12.22 -6.41 9.73
C LEU A 239 12.51 -5.51 10.94
N GLY A 240 11.93 -4.31 10.98
CA GLY A 240 12.03 -3.41 12.13
C GLY A 240 11.51 -4.04 13.42
N PHE A 241 10.34 -4.69 13.36
CA PHE A 241 9.80 -5.42 14.51
C PHE A 241 10.64 -6.65 14.90
N LEU A 242 11.19 -7.36 13.90
CA LEU A 242 12.10 -8.48 14.16
C LEU A 242 13.35 -8.04 14.91
N ILE A 243 13.99 -6.98 14.45
CA ILE A 243 15.17 -6.40 15.12
C ILE A 243 14.82 -5.96 16.54
N LEU A 244 13.70 -5.27 16.74
CA LEU A 244 13.24 -4.87 18.06
C LEU A 244 13.02 -6.08 18.97
N GLY A 245 12.43 -7.16 18.47
CA GLY A 245 12.25 -8.42 19.19
C GLY A 245 13.59 -9.04 19.62
N ILE A 246 14.60 -9.04 18.74
CA ILE A 246 15.94 -9.52 19.06
C ILE A 246 16.59 -8.67 20.17
N VAL A 247 16.44 -7.35 20.11
CA VAL A 247 16.94 -6.43 21.15
C VAL A 247 16.29 -6.75 22.50
N PHE A 248 14.99 -7.03 22.54
CA PHE A 248 14.31 -7.40 23.79
C PHE A 248 14.82 -8.73 24.37
N ILE A 249 15.13 -9.75 23.56
CA ILE A 249 15.69 -10.99 24.10
C ILE A 249 17.10 -10.79 24.65
N ILE A 250 17.91 -9.96 24.02
CA ILE A 250 19.24 -9.61 24.51
C ILE A 250 19.11 -8.92 25.88
N ILE A 251 18.25 -7.91 26.00
CA ILE A 251 18.01 -7.21 27.27
C ILE A 251 17.47 -8.17 28.33
N HIS A 252 16.55 -9.08 27.97
CA HIS A 252 16.04 -10.10 28.88
C HIS A 252 17.18 -10.99 29.42
N ASN A 253 18.05 -11.46 28.54
CA ASN A 253 19.17 -12.34 28.94
C ASN A 253 20.18 -11.61 29.81
N ILE A 254 20.46 -10.32 29.54
CA ILE A 254 21.33 -9.49 30.38
C ILE A 254 20.71 -9.35 31.78
N ILE A 255 19.45 -8.94 31.88
CA ILE A 255 18.76 -8.77 33.17
C ILE A 255 18.76 -10.12 33.92
N LYS A 256 18.45 -11.22 33.27
CA LYS A 256 18.45 -12.56 33.87
C LYS A 256 19.85 -12.92 34.42
N HIS A 257 20.92 -12.58 33.70
CA HIS A 257 22.27 -12.86 34.11
C HIS A 257 22.65 -12.08 35.36
N TYR A 258 22.28 -10.81 35.45
CA TYR A 258 22.57 -9.97 36.62
C TYR A 258 21.71 -10.35 37.83
N THR A 259 20.40 -10.62 37.64
CA THR A 259 19.52 -11.01 38.75
C THR A 259 19.85 -12.39 39.33
N ASN A 260 20.39 -13.32 38.52
CA ASN A 260 20.82 -14.63 39.03
C ASN A 260 22.18 -14.55 39.79
N LYS A 261 22.98 -13.52 39.58
CA LYS A 261 24.23 -13.30 40.36
C LYS A 261 23.98 -12.75 41.76
N GLU A 262 22.83 -12.06 41.96
CA GLU A 262 22.47 -11.53 43.28
C GLU A 262 21.84 -12.57 44.24
N VAL A 263 21.56 -13.78 43.75
CA VAL A 263 20.99 -14.88 44.56
C VAL A 263 22.03 -15.99 44.73
N VAL A 264 23.26 -15.64 45.03
CA VAL A 264 24.18 -16.58 45.70
C VAL A 264 24.05 -16.28 47.19
N PRO A 265 23.32 -17.07 47.98
CA PRO A 265 23.33 -16.91 49.42
C PRO A 265 24.71 -17.29 49.97
N PHE A 266 25.23 -16.43 50.77
CA PHE A 266 26.26 -16.81 51.72
C PHE A 266 25.74 -17.86 52.68
#